data_114567d30f77a6d4991d8c096777b3fc
#
_entry.id   114567d30f77a6d4991d8c096777b3fc
#
_cell.length_a   1.000
_cell.length_b   1.000
_cell.length_c   1.000
_cell.angle_alpha   90.00
_cell.angle_beta   90.00
_cell.angle_gamma   90.00
#
_symmetry.space_group_name_H-M   'P 1'
#
loop_
_entity.id
_entity.type
_entity.pdbx_description
1 polymer ?
#
loop_
_entity_poly.entity_id
_entity_poly.type
_entity_poly.pdbx_seq_one_letter_code
_entity_poly.pdbx_strand_id
1 'polypeptide(L)'
;MSRNDHGISTLIIILIVSVVLAGLVAFFALRQHRVASRSGSGGAGRPALSAEQKAYLASLAFGDLRMSAAANFLGDTITYLDGRVTNNGSKAVRNLEVELNFVDTLNQVVLRETAHPLADRPTPLQPGETHAFRVTFDHMPMDWNQAPPRAKAVYLEF
;
A
#
# COMPACT_ATOMS: atom_id res chain seq x y z
N MET A 1 8.15 16.52 -66.95
CA MET A 1 8.00 17.32 -65.75
C MET A 1 7.33 16.47 -64.70
N SER A 2 8.14 15.79 -63.88
CA SER A 2 7.67 14.97 -62.74
C SER A 2 8.77 15.01 -61.70
N ARG A 3 8.70 15.91 -60.76
CA ARG A 3 9.57 16.02 -59.59
C ARG A 3 8.89 16.90 -58.58
N ASN A 4 8.12 16.33 -57.64
CA ASN A 4 7.91 16.96 -56.31
C ASN A 4 7.04 16.13 -55.37
N ASP A 5 6.57 14.92 -55.76
CA ASP A 5 5.63 14.16 -54.91
C ASP A 5 6.28 13.45 -53.73
N HIS A 6 7.60 13.22 -53.78
CA HIS A 6 8.29 12.48 -52.70
C HIS A 6 8.64 13.32 -51.48
N GLY A 7 8.81 14.65 -51.66
CA GLY A 7 9.14 15.57 -50.55
C GLY A 7 7.96 15.80 -49.61
N ILE A 8 6.75 15.92 -50.19
CA ILE A 8 5.52 16.19 -49.40
C ILE A 8 5.13 14.96 -48.57
N SER A 9 5.28 13.73 -49.13
CA SER A 9 4.99 12.50 -48.39
C SER A 9 5.95 12.29 -47.21
N THR A 10 7.23 12.60 -47.39
CA THR A 10 8.24 12.47 -46.33
C THR A 10 7.99 13.47 -45.18
N LEU A 11 7.64 14.72 -45.51
CA LEU A 11 7.30 15.73 -44.50
C LEU A 11 6.04 15.37 -43.70
N ILE A 12 5.01 14.83 -44.36
CA ILE A 12 3.80 14.36 -43.68
C ILE A 12 4.10 13.20 -42.73
N ILE A 13 4.93 12.24 -43.15
CA ILE A 13 5.31 11.11 -42.28
C ILE A 13 6.09 11.61 -41.04
N ILE A 14 7.03 12.53 -41.21
CA ILE A 14 7.79 13.12 -40.10
C ILE A 14 6.85 13.86 -39.14
N LEU A 15 5.86 14.59 -39.64
CA LEU A 15 4.90 15.31 -38.82
C LEU A 15 4.03 14.34 -38.02
N ILE A 16 3.52 13.30 -38.64
CA ILE A 16 2.72 12.26 -37.95
C ILE A 16 3.53 11.57 -36.86
N VAL A 17 4.77 11.17 -37.14
CA VAL A 17 5.64 10.54 -36.17
C VAL A 17 5.94 11.47 -34.99
N SER A 18 6.17 12.77 -35.24
CA SER A 18 6.40 13.76 -34.20
C SER A 18 5.18 13.93 -33.27
N VAL A 19 3.98 13.96 -33.84
CA VAL A 19 2.72 14.09 -33.06
C VAL A 19 2.47 12.85 -32.20
N VAL A 20 2.71 11.66 -32.76
CA VAL A 20 2.57 10.39 -32.01
C VAL A 20 3.59 10.30 -30.87
N LEU A 21 4.84 10.71 -31.13
CA LEU A 21 5.87 10.71 -30.09
C LEU A 21 5.56 11.70 -28.98
N ALA A 22 5.11 12.92 -29.32
CA ALA A 22 4.68 13.91 -28.33
C ALA A 22 3.48 13.42 -27.51
N GLY A 23 2.52 12.76 -28.14
CA GLY A 23 1.37 12.14 -27.47
C GLY A 23 1.77 11.03 -26.50
N LEU A 24 2.73 10.18 -26.90
CA LEU A 24 3.29 9.13 -26.03
C LEU A 24 4.02 9.72 -24.81
N VAL A 25 4.85 10.74 -25.01
CA VAL A 25 5.56 11.41 -23.91
C VAL A 25 4.58 12.07 -22.94
N ALA A 26 3.56 12.77 -23.45
CA ALA A 26 2.51 13.36 -22.62
C ALA A 26 1.70 12.31 -21.88
N PHE A 27 1.37 11.19 -22.51
CA PHE A 27 0.66 10.08 -21.87
C PHE A 27 1.49 9.44 -20.75
N PHE A 28 2.79 9.21 -20.96
CA PHE A 28 3.69 8.71 -19.92
C PHE A 28 3.89 9.70 -18.78
N ALA A 29 4.04 11.00 -19.07
CA ALA A 29 4.14 12.04 -18.05
C ALA A 29 2.87 12.13 -17.19
N LEU A 30 1.69 12.08 -17.79
CA LEU A 30 0.40 12.06 -17.09
C LEU A 30 0.22 10.77 -16.25
N ARG A 31 0.73 9.64 -16.72
CA ARG A 31 0.73 8.40 -15.91
C ARG A 31 1.67 8.50 -14.72
N GLN A 32 2.88 9.02 -14.88
CA GLN A 32 3.83 9.22 -13.78
C GLN A 32 3.27 10.18 -12.71
N HIS A 33 2.59 11.26 -13.11
CA HIS A 33 1.92 12.15 -12.16
C HIS A 33 0.80 11.47 -11.37
N ARG A 34 0.07 10.53 -11.97
CA ARG A 34 -0.98 9.76 -11.26
C ARG A 34 -0.41 8.72 -10.29
N VAL A 35 0.76 8.17 -10.58
CA VAL A 35 1.44 7.21 -9.68
C VAL A 35 2.12 7.96 -8.52
N ALA A 36 2.78 9.09 -8.79
CA ALA A 36 3.39 9.94 -7.76
C ALA A 36 2.35 10.54 -6.80
N SER A 37 1.14 10.86 -7.28
CA SER A 37 0.06 11.36 -6.43
C SER A 37 -0.57 10.29 -5.52
N ARG A 38 -0.37 9.01 -5.80
CA ARG A 38 -0.83 7.92 -4.91
C ARG A 38 0.17 7.58 -3.80
N SER A 39 1.45 7.89 -3.97
CA SER A 39 2.47 7.69 -2.94
C SER A 39 2.53 8.82 -1.90
N GLY A 40 1.79 9.93 -2.09
CA GLY A 40 1.82 11.12 -1.25
C GLY A 40 0.51 11.46 -0.53
N SER A 41 -0.57 10.69 -0.68
CA SER A 41 -1.86 11.04 -0.06
C SER A 41 -2.06 10.41 1.33
N GLY A 42 -1.02 10.23 2.11
CA GLY A 42 -1.09 9.86 3.53
C GLY A 42 -1.36 11.03 4.47
N GLY A 43 -1.90 12.17 4.02
CA GLY A 43 -1.97 13.33 4.89
C GLY A 43 -3.07 14.36 4.68
N ALA A 44 -3.81 14.33 3.59
CA ALA A 44 -4.83 15.34 3.33
C ALA A 44 -6.21 14.86 3.81
N GLY A 45 -6.61 15.22 5.04
CA GLY A 45 -7.98 15.09 5.51
C GLY A 45 -8.22 14.21 6.74
N ARG A 46 -7.20 13.54 7.29
CA ARG A 46 -7.37 12.79 8.53
C ARG A 46 -7.32 13.72 9.73
N PRO A 47 -8.32 13.71 10.63
CA PRO A 47 -8.24 14.46 11.87
C PRO A 47 -7.03 13.98 12.69
N ALA A 48 -6.31 14.94 13.29
CA ALA A 48 -5.21 14.58 14.17
C ALA A 48 -5.75 13.79 15.37
N LEU A 49 -5.04 12.73 15.76
CA LEU A 49 -5.39 11.96 16.94
C LEU A 49 -5.43 12.86 18.19
N SER A 50 -6.48 12.74 18.98
CA SER A 50 -6.55 13.34 20.31
C SER A 50 -5.46 12.77 21.22
N ALA A 51 -5.17 13.47 22.33
CA ALA A 51 -4.22 12.97 23.33
C ALA A 51 -4.65 11.61 23.91
N GLU A 52 -5.96 11.42 24.07
CA GLU A 52 -6.54 10.17 24.54
C GLU A 52 -6.33 9.02 23.53
N GLN A 53 -6.64 9.25 22.26
CA GLN A 53 -6.42 8.26 21.20
C GLN A 53 -4.94 7.86 21.09
N LYS A 54 -4.03 8.84 21.16
CA LYS A 54 -2.57 8.56 21.16
C LYS A 54 -2.15 7.68 22.32
N ALA A 55 -2.63 7.96 23.52
CA ALA A 55 -2.34 7.15 24.70
C ALA A 55 -2.94 5.73 24.55
N TYR A 56 -4.12 5.64 23.98
CA TYR A 56 -4.82 4.37 23.81
C TYR A 56 -4.17 3.42 22.81
N LEU A 57 -3.41 3.91 21.82
CA LEU A 57 -2.66 3.06 20.88
C LEU A 57 -1.78 2.00 21.60
N ALA A 58 -1.24 2.35 22.78
CA ALA A 58 -0.44 1.43 23.57
C ALA A 58 -1.23 0.27 24.22
N SER A 59 -2.56 0.37 24.27
CA SER A 59 -3.44 -0.66 24.80
C SER A 59 -3.79 -1.74 23.76
N LEU A 60 -3.34 -1.57 22.52
CA LEU A 60 -3.55 -2.54 21.45
C LEU A 60 -2.31 -3.43 21.33
N ALA A 61 -2.49 -4.74 21.51
CA ALA A 61 -1.42 -5.72 21.39
C ALA A 61 -1.56 -6.50 20.08
N PHE A 62 -0.45 -6.71 19.39
CA PHE A 62 -0.36 -7.57 18.19
C PHE A 62 0.38 -8.84 18.53
N GLY A 63 -0.16 -9.97 18.08
CA GLY A 63 0.43 -11.29 18.33
C GLY A 63 0.22 -12.25 17.17
N ASP A 64 0.89 -13.39 17.25
CA ASP A 64 0.77 -14.52 16.30
C ASP A 64 1.00 -14.10 14.84
N LEU A 65 1.89 -13.13 14.61
CA LEU A 65 2.24 -12.68 13.27
C LEU A 65 2.98 -13.78 12.52
N ARG A 66 2.39 -14.28 11.43
CA ARG A 66 2.95 -15.37 10.61
C ARG A 66 2.88 -15.01 9.15
N MET A 67 3.98 -15.25 8.44
CA MET A 67 4.04 -15.08 6.98
C MET A 67 3.81 -16.43 6.31
N SER A 68 3.05 -16.42 5.22
CA SER A 68 2.87 -17.57 4.33
C SER A 68 2.80 -17.09 2.88
N ALA A 69 3.09 -17.97 1.93
CA ALA A 69 3.02 -17.65 0.51
C ALA A 69 2.35 -18.79 -0.26
N ALA A 70 1.60 -18.45 -1.31
CA ALA A 70 1.00 -19.40 -2.23
C ALA A 70 1.09 -18.88 -3.66
N ALA A 71 1.28 -19.79 -4.63
CA ALA A 71 1.18 -19.44 -6.03
C ALA A 71 -0.29 -19.30 -6.43
N ASN A 72 -0.60 -18.26 -7.21
CA ASN A 72 -1.90 -18.11 -7.86
C ASN A 72 -1.97 -18.92 -9.17
N PHE A 73 -3.13 -18.93 -9.83
CA PHE A 73 -3.34 -19.65 -11.10
C PHE A 73 -2.49 -19.11 -12.26
N LEU A 74 -1.95 -17.88 -12.14
CA LEU A 74 -1.11 -17.25 -13.14
C LEU A 74 0.39 -17.52 -12.90
N GLY A 75 0.73 -18.20 -11.78
CA GLY A 75 2.10 -18.50 -11.40
C GLY A 75 2.76 -17.40 -10.56
N ASP A 76 2.04 -16.31 -10.21
CA ASP A 76 2.56 -15.28 -9.33
C ASP A 76 2.51 -15.75 -7.87
N THR A 77 3.47 -15.31 -7.07
CA THR A 77 3.50 -15.58 -5.64
C THR A 77 2.76 -14.50 -4.88
N ILE A 78 1.70 -14.88 -4.19
CA ILE A 78 0.96 -14.02 -3.26
C ILE A 78 1.45 -14.33 -1.84
N THR A 79 1.81 -13.28 -1.10
CA THR A 79 2.26 -13.39 0.30
C THR A 79 1.15 -12.93 1.25
N TYR A 80 0.96 -13.67 2.33
CA TYR A 80 -0.04 -13.41 3.35
C TYR A 80 0.63 -13.17 4.69
N LEU A 81 0.14 -12.17 5.43
CA LEU A 81 0.41 -11.98 6.85
C LEU A 81 -0.86 -12.32 7.63
N ASP A 82 -0.82 -13.37 8.41
CA ASP A 82 -1.82 -13.67 9.43
C ASP A 82 -1.39 -13.09 10.77
N GLY A 83 -2.33 -12.54 11.52
CA GLY A 83 -2.06 -11.95 12.82
C GLY A 83 -3.30 -11.85 13.69
N ARG A 84 -3.07 -11.44 14.94
CA ARG A 84 -4.13 -11.13 15.90
C ARG A 84 -3.91 -9.77 16.51
N VAL A 85 -5.00 -9.06 16.75
CA VAL A 85 -5.01 -7.81 17.53
C VAL A 85 -5.90 -8.00 18.75
N THR A 86 -5.39 -7.62 19.93
CA THR A 86 -6.14 -7.67 21.19
C THR A 86 -6.32 -6.26 21.71
N ASN A 87 -7.54 -5.91 22.10
CA ASN A 87 -7.86 -4.66 22.76
C ASN A 87 -7.74 -4.82 24.29
N ASN A 88 -6.60 -4.46 24.83
CA ASN A 88 -6.34 -4.49 26.29
C ASN A 88 -6.83 -3.21 27.01
N GLY A 89 -7.46 -2.29 26.28
CA GLY A 89 -7.98 -1.05 26.85
C GLY A 89 -9.43 -1.20 27.32
N SER A 90 -10.04 -0.07 27.68
CA SER A 90 -11.39 0.00 28.27
C SER A 90 -12.48 0.49 27.32
N LYS A 91 -12.14 0.83 26.07
CA LYS A 91 -13.08 1.37 25.08
C LYS A 91 -13.18 0.44 23.87
N ALA A 92 -14.35 0.41 23.25
CA ALA A 92 -14.53 -0.30 21.99
C ALA A 92 -13.85 0.47 20.85
N VAL A 93 -13.06 -0.22 20.01
CA VAL A 93 -12.34 0.34 18.86
C VAL A 93 -13.08 -0.01 17.57
N ARG A 94 -13.52 1.00 16.83
CA ARG A 94 -14.28 0.85 15.59
C ARG A 94 -13.37 0.74 14.38
N ASN A 95 -12.35 1.58 14.31
CA ASN A 95 -11.39 1.61 13.23
C ASN A 95 -9.96 1.57 13.77
N LEU A 96 -9.09 0.86 13.09
CA LEU A 96 -7.68 0.70 13.47
C LEU A 96 -6.81 0.66 12.24
N GLU A 97 -5.75 1.49 12.24
CA GLU A 97 -4.69 1.39 11.26
C GLU A 97 -3.39 0.96 11.91
N VAL A 98 -2.72 0.07 11.24
CA VAL A 98 -1.48 -0.55 11.69
C VAL A 98 -0.41 -0.36 10.64
N GLU A 99 0.68 0.28 11.01
CA GLU A 99 1.88 0.33 10.21
C GLU A 99 2.64 -0.99 10.34
N LEU A 100 2.93 -1.61 9.19
CA LEU A 100 3.70 -2.84 9.06
C LEU A 100 5.05 -2.49 8.45
N ASN A 101 6.13 -2.69 9.20
CA ASN A 101 7.49 -2.44 8.72
C ASN A 101 8.21 -3.77 8.50
N PHE A 102 8.50 -4.08 7.23
CA PHE A 102 9.31 -5.21 6.81
C PHE A 102 10.76 -4.78 6.69
N VAL A 103 11.66 -5.66 7.11
CA VAL A 103 13.09 -5.33 7.18
C VAL A 103 13.93 -6.34 6.38
N ASP A 104 15.12 -5.91 5.98
CA ASP A 104 16.15 -6.77 5.40
C ASP A 104 16.98 -7.48 6.49
N THR A 105 18.03 -8.20 6.08
CA THR A 105 18.97 -8.89 6.98
C THR A 105 19.83 -7.93 7.81
N LEU A 106 19.94 -6.67 7.41
CA LEU A 106 20.63 -5.60 8.13
C LEU A 106 19.68 -4.79 9.03
N ASN A 107 18.41 -5.23 9.14
CA ASN A 107 17.39 -4.59 9.96
C ASN A 107 16.92 -3.20 9.45
N GLN A 108 17.17 -2.92 8.17
CA GLN A 108 16.69 -1.71 7.49
C GLN A 108 15.28 -1.94 6.95
N VAL A 109 14.41 -0.93 7.04
CA VAL A 109 13.04 -1.02 6.54
C VAL A 109 13.06 -0.98 5.01
N VAL A 110 12.64 -2.07 4.37
CA VAL A 110 12.57 -2.22 2.89
C VAL A 110 11.16 -2.08 2.35
N LEU A 111 10.12 -2.28 3.21
CA LEU A 111 8.72 -2.05 2.85
C LEU A 111 7.96 -1.52 4.06
N ARG A 112 7.16 -0.48 3.84
CA ARG A 112 6.21 0.04 4.82
C ARG A 112 4.81 0.02 4.24
N GLU A 113 3.89 -0.68 4.91
CA GLU A 113 2.50 -0.83 4.50
C GLU A 113 1.57 -0.45 5.64
N THR A 114 0.37 0.02 5.30
CA THR A 114 -0.70 0.29 6.26
C THR A 114 -1.79 -0.75 6.12
N ALA A 115 -2.06 -1.47 7.19
CA ALA A 115 -3.13 -2.45 7.27
C ALA A 115 -4.31 -1.91 8.08
N HIS A 116 -5.50 -2.42 7.77
CA HIS A 116 -6.76 -2.10 8.44
C HIS A 116 -7.39 -3.36 9.05
N PRO A 117 -6.88 -3.86 10.17
CA PRO A 117 -7.29 -5.17 10.71
C PRO A 117 -8.77 -5.30 11.05
N LEU A 118 -9.48 -4.19 11.19
CA LEU A 118 -10.91 -4.18 11.55
C LEU A 118 -11.84 -3.83 10.38
N ALA A 119 -11.31 -3.69 9.15
CA ALA A 119 -12.09 -3.22 7.98
C ALA A 119 -13.29 -4.12 7.66
N ASP A 120 -13.14 -5.44 7.83
CA ASP A 120 -14.18 -6.42 7.50
C ASP A 120 -15.14 -6.72 8.68
N ARG A 121 -15.00 -5.99 9.79
CA ARG A 121 -15.84 -6.20 10.97
C ARG A 121 -17.08 -5.31 10.96
N PRO A 122 -18.27 -5.89 11.19
CA PRO A 122 -19.50 -5.10 11.35
C PRO A 122 -19.59 -4.44 12.74
N THR A 123 -18.87 -4.94 13.74
CA THR A 123 -18.94 -4.48 15.14
C THR A 123 -17.56 -4.02 15.63
N PRO A 124 -17.50 -2.99 16.49
CA PRO A 124 -16.25 -2.55 17.12
C PRO A 124 -15.57 -3.66 17.91
N LEU A 125 -14.25 -3.62 18.01
CA LEU A 125 -13.43 -4.52 18.82
C LEU A 125 -13.59 -4.14 20.31
N GLN A 126 -14.27 -4.99 21.09
CA GLN A 126 -14.61 -4.71 22.48
C GLN A 126 -13.37 -4.78 23.41
N PRO A 127 -13.41 -4.16 24.58
CA PRO A 127 -12.41 -4.36 25.64
C PRO A 127 -12.21 -5.85 25.94
N GLY A 128 -10.93 -6.29 25.97
CA GLY A 128 -10.52 -7.69 26.18
C GLY A 128 -10.69 -8.61 24.96
N GLU A 129 -11.31 -8.13 23.89
CA GLU A 129 -11.53 -8.95 22.69
C GLU A 129 -10.25 -9.08 21.85
N THR A 130 -10.07 -10.28 21.27
CA THR A 130 -9.02 -10.56 20.28
C THR A 130 -9.66 -10.86 18.93
N HIS A 131 -9.13 -10.24 17.87
CA HIS A 131 -9.56 -10.44 16.50
C HIS A 131 -8.40 -10.92 15.63
N ALA A 132 -8.64 -11.95 14.83
CA ALA A 132 -7.69 -12.43 13.82
C ALA A 132 -7.88 -11.62 12.53
N PHE A 133 -6.78 -11.28 11.87
CA PHE A 133 -6.80 -10.57 10.60
C PHE A 133 -5.81 -11.18 9.60
N ARG A 134 -6.04 -10.93 8.31
CA ARG A 134 -5.13 -11.30 7.23
C ARG A 134 -4.87 -10.08 6.35
N VAL A 135 -3.61 -9.89 5.96
CA VAL A 135 -3.18 -8.90 4.96
C VAL A 135 -2.54 -9.64 3.79
N THR A 136 -2.85 -9.21 2.57
CA THR A 136 -2.34 -9.80 1.33
C THR A 136 -1.37 -8.85 0.65
N PHE A 137 -0.26 -9.39 0.16
CA PHE A 137 0.77 -8.65 -0.58
C PHE A 137 0.98 -9.33 -1.93
N ASP A 138 0.73 -8.60 -3.01
CA ASP A 138 0.96 -9.09 -4.37
C ASP A 138 2.45 -9.16 -4.71
N HIS A 139 3.25 -8.28 -4.12
CA HIS A 139 4.68 -8.22 -4.33
C HIS A 139 5.41 -7.91 -3.03
N MET A 140 6.45 -8.69 -2.74
CA MET A 140 7.37 -8.44 -1.63
C MET A 140 8.74 -8.03 -2.17
N PRO A 141 9.47 -7.10 -1.51
CA PRO A 141 10.84 -6.76 -1.90
C PRO A 141 11.76 -7.98 -1.89
N MET A 142 12.68 -8.04 -2.83
CA MET A 142 13.64 -9.17 -2.94
C MET A 142 14.63 -9.22 -1.76
N ASP A 143 14.91 -8.09 -1.16
CA ASP A 143 15.81 -7.91 -0.02
C ASP A 143 15.12 -8.10 1.35
N TRP A 144 13.79 -8.36 1.38
CA TRP A 144 13.09 -8.70 2.60
C TRP A 144 13.61 -10.01 3.21
N ASN A 145 13.87 -10.00 4.52
CA ASN A 145 14.45 -11.13 5.26
C ASN A 145 13.46 -12.31 5.55
N GLN A 146 12.27 -12.28 4.97
CA GLN A 146 11.19 -13.25 5.11
C GLN A 146 10.61 -13.40 6.55
N ALA A 147 11.02 -12.56 7.48
CA ALA A 147 10.47 -12.53 8.83
C ALA A 147 9.15 -11.74 8.87
N PRO A 148 8.26 -12.01 9.86
CA PRO A 148 7.09 -11.18 10.09
C PRO A 148 7.45 -9.71 10.33
N PRO A 149 6.59 -8.76 9.89
CA PRO A 149 6.85 -7.33 10.05
C PRO A 149 6.73 -6.90 11.51
N ARG A 150 7.33 -5.76 11.81
CA ARG A 150 7.02 -5.02 13.03
C ARG A 150 5.70 -4.31 12.85
N ALA A 151 4.69 -4.67 13.66
CA ALA A 151 3.37 -4.06 13.63
C ALA A 151 3.27 -2.97 14.71
N LYS A 152 2.75 -1.80 14.33
CA LYS A 152 2.54 -0.66 15.23
C LYS A 152 1.20 0.00 14.92
N ALA A 153 0.31 0.12 15.91
CA ALA A 153 -0.90 0.94 15.77
C ALA A 153 -0.52 2.41 15.56
N VAL A 154 -1.08 3.05 14.54
CA VAL A 154 -0.80 4.45 14.17
C VAL A 154 -2.04 5.33 14.18
N TYR A 155 -3.23 4.74 14.10
CA TYR A 155 -4.50 5.46 14.15
C TYR A 155 -5.61 4.55 14.70
N LEU A 156 -6.56 5.12 15.44
CA LEU A 156 -7.78 4.43 15.87
C LEU A 156 -8.96 5.40 15.99
N GLU A 157 -10.16 4.85 15.91
CA GLU A 157 -11.44 5.48 16.26
C GLU A 157 -12.22 4.59 17.22
N PHE A 158 -12.92 5.24 18.16
CA PHE A 158 -13.80 4.58 19.12
C PHE A 158 -15.21 4.38 18.58
#